data_e22c90e1c1d236d6f4aeb7c7405d77c7
#
_entry.id   e22c90e1c1d236d6f4aeb7c7405d77c7
#
_cell.length_a   1.000
_cell.length_b   1.000
_cell.length_c   1.000
_cell.angle_alpha   90.00
_cell.angle_beta   90.00
_cell.angle_gamma   90.00
#
_symmetry.space_group_name_H-M   'P 1'
#
loop_
_entity.id
_entity.type
_entity.pdbx_description
1 polymer ?
#
loop_
_entity_poly.entity_id
_entity_poly.type
_entity_poly.pdbx_seq_one_letter_code
_entity_poly.pdbx_strand_id
1 'polypeptide(L)'
;MKLYKFNELDSTNKYLKKNHKSYEEYDIISAKNQTHAKARRGNVWFSSEGMALFTFYINPKENFDVNEYLKLPLVAGVAVINGLKKIEPLDYKFKWTNDIYLNDRKLTGILLEKADDKYFVGIGININNILPNEVKNVAISLNSVTQKTYDIDEIILSIVTEFSELVKKLENGSWNEILSEINELNYLKDKQITLKIDEKTVLGIAKNIDSDGRLEILYDNEIHHFSIGEVLKERVVTVLTNENSSLENLERLKKLGYDPIGVYFFDSNANQDDLQKIENFTFENKIKFEKVFMENGLKNEGENENLVNEEFLEKVDFFCKKYRTNCISIEKKFTNEKLLNYVEMKELKLYN
;
A
#
# COMPACT_ATOMS: atom_id res chain seq x y z
N MET A 1 2.59 4.38 32.17
CA MET A 1 2.41 3.38 31.09
C MET A 1 2.02 2.04 31.71
N LYS A 2 0.77 1.64 31.58
CA LYS A 2 0.23 0.35 32.01
C LYS A 2 -0.48 -0.29 30.79
N LEU A 3 -0.42 -1.61 30.68
CA LEU A 3 -1.07 -2.36 29.61
C LEU A 3 -2.36 -3.00 30.13
N TYR A 4 -3.50 -2.57 29.57
CA TYR A 4 -4.83 -3.09 29.88
C TYR A 4 -5.30 -3.98 28.73
N LYS A 5 -5.59 -5.25 29.04
CA LYS A 5 -5.89 -6.28 28.03
C LYS A 5 -7.36 -6.68 28.05
N PHE A 6 -7.96 -6.72 26.88
CA PHE A 6 -9.35 -7.13 26.65
C PHE A 6 -9.37 -8.34 25.71
N ASN A 7 -10.30 -9.24 25.92
CA ASN A 7 -10.50 -10.34 24.97
C ASN A 7 -11.11 -9.81 23.66
N GLU A 8 -12.12 -8.95 23.78
CA GLU A 8 -12.78 -8.35 22.61
C GLU A 8 -13.23 -6.92 22.92
N LEU A 9 -13.07 -6.05 21.93
CA LEU A 9 -13.62 -4.68 21.89
C LEU A 9 -14.21 -4.42 20.50
N ASP A 10 -15.07 -3.43 20.38
CA ASP A 10 -15.47 -2.96 19.05
C ASP A 10 -14.28 -2.29 18.33
N SER A 11 -13.55 -1.42 19.02
CA SER A 11 -12.31 -0.79 18.57
C SER A 11 -11.55 -0.25 19.77
N THR A 12 -10.25 -0.53 19.86
CA THR A 12 -9.37 0.01 20.93
C THR A 12 -9.34 1.53 20.90
N ASN A 13 -9.31 2.17 19.71
CA ASN A 13 -9.40 3.63 19.57
C ASN A 13 -10.72 4.18 20.11
N LYS A 14 -11.84 3.59 19.73
CA LYS A 14 -13.16 4.04 20.17
C LYS A 14 -13.34 3.86 21.67
N TYR A 15 -12.87 2.74 22.20
CA TYR A 15 -12.92 2.46 23.62
C TYR A 15 -12.11 3.49 24.42
N LEU A 16 -10.85 3.72 24.03
CA LEU A 16 -9.99 4.65 24.76
C LEU A 16 -10.48 6.10 24.63
N LYS A 17 -10.94 6.54 23.46
CA LYS A 17 -11.54 7.87 23.29
C LYS A 17 -12.72 8.10 24.23
N LYS A 18 -13.57 7.11 24.42
CA LYS A 18 -14.73 7.20 25.30
C LYS A 18 -14.34 7.21 26.79
N ASN A 19 -13.28 6.50 27.17
CA ASN A 19 -12.94 6.21 28.56
C ASN A 19 -11.59 6.84 28.98
N HIS A 20 -10.98 7.72 28.17
CA HIS A 20 -9.62 8.24 28.40
C HIS A 20 -9.42 8.89 29.79
N LYS A 21 -10.49 9.46 30.38
CA LYS A 21 -10.45 10.06 31.73
C LYS A 21 -10.12 9.07 32.85
N SER A 22 -10.25 7.75 32.58
CA SER A 22 -9.93 6.68 33.52
C SER A 22 -8.51 6.12 33.35
N TYR A 23 -7.74 6.66 32.41
CA TYR A 23 -6.42 6.21 32.04
C TYR A 23 -5.44 7.39 32.03
N GLU A 24 -4.16 7.08 32.24
CA GLU A 24 -3.08 8.06 32.17
C GLU A 24 -2.51 8.11 30.74
N GLU A 25 -1.80 9.18 30.44
CA GLU A 25 -1.04 9.31 29.20
C GLU A 25 -0.09 8.13 29.02
N TYR A 26 0.01 7.59 27.79
CA TYR A 26 0.72 6.36 27.45
C TYR A 26 0.19 5.07 28.12
N ASP A 27 -0.94 5.10 28.80
CA ASP A 27 -1.62 3.84 29.16
C ASP A 27 -2.18 3.20 27.89
N ILE A 28 -2.03 1.90 27.80
CA ILE A 28 -2.24 1.12 26.57
C ILE A 28 -3.49 0.27 26.72
N ILE A 29 -4.43 0.43 25.80
CA ILE A 29 -5.58 -0.46 25.64
C ILE A 29 -5.28 -1.44 24.52
N SER A 30 -5.24 -2.73 24.83
CA SER A 30 -5.03 -3.80 23.85
C SER A 30 -6.22 -4.75 23.83
N ALA A 31 -6.56 -5.30 22.67
CA ALA A 31 -7.60 -6.31 22.50
C ALA A 31 -7.08 -7.47 21.65
N LYS A 32 -7.48 -8.71 21.99
CA LYS A 32 -7.18 -9.90 21.17
C LYS A 32 -7.95 -9.87 19.85
N ASN A 33 -9.17 -9.30 19.88
CA ASN A 33 -10.05 -9.17 18.72
C ASN A 33 -10.78 -7.82 18.73
N GLN A 34 -11.04 -7.26 17.52
CA GLN A 34 -11.87 -6.08 17.34
C GLN A 34 -12.99 -6.40 16.35
N THR A 35 -14.26 -6.17 16.75
CA THR A 35 -15.43 -6.47 15.91
C THR A 35 -15.69 -5.39 14.84
N HIS A 36 -15.22 -4.16 15.07
CA HIS A 36 -15.37 -3.01 14.17
C HIS A 36 -14.07 -2.22 14.08
N ALA A 37 -12.98 -2.92 13.82
CA ALA A 37 -11.67 -2.32 13.68
C ALA A 37 -11.65 -1.32 12.51
N LYS A 38 -11.28 -0.07 12.80
CA LYS A 38 -11.24 1.02 11.83
C LYS A 38 -9.86 1.18 11.24
N ALA A 39 -9.82 1.42 9.94
CA ALA A 39 -8.67 1.97 9.24
C ALA A 39 -8.99 3.38 8.74
N ARG A 40 -8.05 4.01 8.06
CA ARG A 40 -8.25 5.36 7.48
C ARG A 40 -9.36 5.36 6.43
N ARG A 41 -10.01 6.51 6.26
CA ARG A 41 -11.04 6.77 5.21
C ARG A 41 -12.21 5.80 5.23
N GLY A 42 -12.59 5.30 6.41
CA GLY A 42 -13.73 4.39 6.55
C GLY A 42 -13.46 2.94 6.16
N ASN A 43 -12.22 2.61 5.78
CA ASN A 43 -11.84 1.22 5.54
C ASN A 43 -11.86 0.42 6.85
N VAL A 44 -12.00 -0.89 6.71
CA VAL A 44 -11.97 -1.85 7.82
C VAL A 44 -10.57 -2.45 7.93
N TRP A 45 -10.04 -2.51 9.15
CA TRP A 45 -8.85 -3.29 9.44
C TRP A 45 -9.27 -4.74 9.77
N PHE A 46 -8.66 -5.71 9.09
CA PHE A 46 -8.90 -7.12 9.43
C PHE A 46 -8.36 -7.39 10.84
N SER A 47 -9.17 -8.04 11.69
CA SER A 47 -8.82 -8.38 13.06
C SER A 47 -8.89 -9.88 13.27
N SER A 48 -7.84 -10.47 13.85
CA SER A 48 -7.82 -11.87 14.25
C SER A 48 -6.87 -12.06 15.44
N GLU A 49 -7.03 -13.18 16.13
CA GLU A 49 -6.14 -13.55 17.22
C GLU A 49 -4.69 -13.70 16.73
N GLY A 50 -3.73 -13.32 17.56
CA GLY A 50 -2.32 -13.30 17.22
C GLY A 50 -1.80 -11.99 16.65
N MET A 51 -2.65 -10.99 16.48
CA MET A 51 -2.26 -9.62 16.12
C MET A 51 -1.97 -8.79 17.36
N ALA A 52 -1.09 -7.79 17.24
CA ALA A 52 -1.00 -6.69 18.19
C ALA A 52 -2.00 -5.61 17.77
N LEU A 53 -3.08 -5.44 18.55
CA LEU A 53 -4.14 -4.46 18.32
C LEU A 53 -4.23 -3.58 19.56
N PHE A 54 -3.73 -2.34 19.48
CA PHE A 54 -3.66 -1.50 20.66
C PHE A 54 -3.78 -0.02 20.33
N THR A 55 -4.13 0.75 21.35
CA THR A 55 -4.24 2.21 21.29
C THR A 55 -3.74 2.81 22.60
N PHE A 56 -3.04 3.91 22.52
CA PHE A 56 -2.70 4.81 23.63
C PHE A 56 -2.97 6.25 23.22
N TYR A 57 -2.91 7.18 24.16
CA TYR A 57 -3.04 8.60 23.84
C TYR A 57 -1.89 9.42 24.42
N ILE A 58 -1.70 10.60 23.84
CA ILE A 58 -0.79 11.63 24.35
C ILE A 58 -1.53 12.96 24.49
N ASN A 59 -1.08 13.75 25.45
CA ASN A 59 -1.51 15.12 25.64
C ASN A 59 -0.55 16.07 24.92
N PRO A 60 -1.05 17.04 24.14
CA PRO A 60 -0.19 18.08 23.60
C PRO A 60 0.39 18.94 24.73
N LYS A 61 1.63 19.38 24.61
CA LYS A 61 2.21 20.34 25.53
C LYS A 61 1.65 21.74 25.27
N GLU A 62 1.40 22.51 26.33
CA GLU A 62 0.79 23.83 26.25
C GLU A 62 1.55 24.83 25.38
N ASN A 63 2.88 24.75 25.33
CA ASN A 63 3.75 25.70 24.59
C ASN A 63 4.39 25.09 23.34
N PHE A 64 3.85 24.00 22.82
CA PHE A 64 4.36 23.37 21.62
C PHE A 64 3.42 23.63 20.43
N ASP A 65 3.98 23.92 19.24
CA ASP A 65 3.16 24.17 18.07
C ASP A 65 2.29 22.95 17.73
N VAL A 66 0.98 23.16 17.75
CA VAL A 66 0.01 22.11 17.45
C VAL A 66 0.21 21.50 16.05
N ASN A 67 0.77 22.26 15.12
CA ASN A 67 1.04 21.76 13.77
C ASN A 67 2.15 20.69 13.76
N GLU A 68 3.08 20.73 14.71
CA GLU A 68 4.12 19.71 14.83
C GLU A 68 3.54 18.32 15.14
N TYR A 69 2.36 18.25 15.81
CA TYR A 69 1.67 16.99 16.05
C TYR A 69 1.06 16.37 14.77
N LEU A 70 0.99 17.09 13.65
CA LEU A 70 0.66 16.50 12.34
C LEU A 70 1.72 15.50 11.89
N LYS A 71 2.93 15.56 12.44
CA LYS A 71 4.05 14.64 12.19
C LYS A 71 3.94 13.32 12.98
N LEU A 72 3.04 13.24 13.96
CA LEU A 72 2.88 12.04 14.81
C LEU A 72 2.66 10.71 14.07
N PRO A 73 1.95 10.64 12.93
CA PRO A 73 1.87 9.39 12.16
C PRO A 73 3.23 8.89 11.69
N LEU A 74 4.13 9.82 11.33
CA LEU A 74 5.50 9.53 10.90
C LEU A 74 6.35 9.07 12.09
N VAL A 75 6.25 9.78 13.22
CA VAL A 75 6.89 9.42 14.49
C VAL A 75 6.44 8.02 14.93
N ALA A 76 5.14 7.72 14.84
CA ALA A 76 4.61 6.39 15.16
C ALA A 76 5.15 5.31 14.21
N GLY A 77 5.35 5.63 12.95
CA GLY A 77 5.95 4.72 11.98
C GLY A 77 7.39 4.33 12.35
N VAL A 78 8.21 5.32 12.70
CA VAL A 78 9.58 5.07 13.18
C VAL A 78 9.58 4.28 14.49
N ALA A 79 8.69 4.65 15.44
CA ALA A 79 8.56 3.93 16.71
C ALA A 79 8.22 2.44 16.53
N VAL A 80 7.29 2.14 15.61
CA VAL A 80 6.95 0.74 15.28
C VAL A 80 8.16 0.00 14.73
N ILE A 81 8.88 0.60 13.78
CA ILE A 81 10.07 -0.03 13.19
C ILE A 81 11.14 -0.26 14.25
N ASN A 82 11.44 0.74 15.07
CA ASN A 82 12.47 0.65 16.10
C ASN A 82 12.12 -0.36 17.19
N GLY A 83 10.86 -0.35 17.65
CA GLY A 83 10.36 -1.32 18.61
C GLY A 83 10.41 -2.76 18.08
N LEU A 84 10.06 -2.98 16.81
CA LEU A 84 10.15 -4.28 16.16
C LEU A 84 11.61 -4.72 15.95
N LYS A 85 12.51 -3.82 15.51
CA LYS A 85 13.94 -4.13 15.31
C LYS A 85 14.66 -4.58 16.57
N LYS A 86 14.24 -4.13 17.76
CA LYS A 86 14.79 -4.60 19.04
C LYS A 86 14.48 -6.06 19.33
N ILE A 87 13.38 -6.58 18.80
CA ILE A 87 12.91 -7.95 19.02
C ILE A 87 13.32 -8.86 17.86
N GLU A 88 13.11 -8.39 16.64
CA GLU A 88 13.44 -9.11 15.41
C GLU A 88 14.01 -8.14 14.37
N PRO A 89 15.32 -8.09 14.14
CA PRO A 89 15.98 -7.09 13.28
C PRO A 89 15.85 -7.45 11.79
N LEU A 90 14.70 -7.12 11.19
CA LEU A 90 14.42 -7.29 9.76
C LEU A 90 14.43 -5.95 9.03
N ASP A 91 14.37 -5.98 7.68
CA ASP A 91 14.34 -4.81 6.82
C ASP A 91 12.91 -4.23 6.71
N TYR A 92 12.45 -3.60 7.78
CA TYR A 92 11.16 -2.89 7.79
C TYR A 92 11.28 -1.58 7.02
N LYS A 93 10.24 -1.25 6.26
CA LYS A 93 10.14 -0.01 5.51
C LYS A 93 8.89 0.79 5.90
N PHE A 94 9.04 2.09 5.95
CA PHE A 94 7.93 3.02 6.20
C PHE A 94 7.29 3.43 4.87
N LYS A 95 6.01 3.10 4.69
CA LYS A 95 5.23 3.61 3.56
C LYS A 95 4.35 4.79 4.02
N TRP A 96 4.69 5.97 3.50
CA TRP A 96 3.94 7.19 3.76
C TRP A 96 2.43 6.97 3.49
N THR A 97 1.52 7.35 4.38
CA THR A 97 1.74 8.18 5.58
C THR A 97 1.78 7.37 6.88
N ASN A 98 1.44 6.08 6.90
CA ASN A 98 1.03 5.39 8.13
C ASN A 98 1.13 3.87 8.08
N ASP A 99 1.86 3.32 7.15
CA ASP A 99 1.97 1.87 6.99
C ASP A 99 3.43 1.40 7.13
N ILE A 100 3.62 0.23 7.73
CA ILE A 100 4.92 -0.45 7.75
C ILE A 100 4.84 -1.67 6.84
N TYR A 101 5.85 -1.81 6.02
CA TYR A 101 6.01 -2.87 5.04
C TYR A 101 7.18 -3.77 5.41
N LEU A 102 7.05 -5.04 5.11
CA LEU A 102 8.09 -6.06 5.19
C LEU A 102 7.96 -6.96 3.95
N ASN A 103 9.05 -7.18 3.21
CA ASN A 103 9.04 -7.95 1.96
C ASN A 103 7.91 -7.48 1.01
N ASP A 104 7.84 -6.17 0.76
CA ASP A 104 6.85 -5.49 -0.11
C ASP A 104 5.37 -5.71 0.26
N ARG A 105 5.08 -6.22 1.46
CA ARG A 105 3.72 -6.46 1.96
C ARG A 105 3.48 -5.72 3.27
N LYS A 106 2.24 -5.32 3.46
CA LYS A 106 1.83 -4.56 4.63
C LYS A 106 1.85 -5.40 5.90
N LEU A 107 2.68 -5.00 6.86
CA LEU A 107 2.77 -5.60 8.20
C LEU A 107 1.89 -4.85 9.20
N THR A 108 1.89 -3.51 9.14
CA THR A 108 1.29 -2.65 10.15
C THR A 108 0.45 -1.55 9.52
N GLY A 109 -0.62 -1.14 10.19
CA GLY A 109 -1.37 0.09 9.92
C GLY A 109 -1.45 0.94 11.18
N ILE A 110 -1.29 2.26 11.02
CA ILE A 110 -1.35 3.25 12.10
C ILE A 110 -2.54 4.17 11.84
N LEU A 111 -3.32 4.43 12.87
CA LEU A 111 -4.46 5.34 12.83
C LEU A 111 -4.34 6.38 13.94
N LEU A 112 -4.01 7.61 13.57
CA LEU A 112 -4.01 8.76 14.47
C LEU A 112 -5.36 9.48 14.39
N GLU A 113 -5.95 9.75 15.56
CA GLU A 113 -7.18 10.52 15.67
C GLU A 113 -7.03 11.57 16.78
N LYS A 114 -7.51 12.79 16.55
CA LYS A 114 -7.59 13.84 17.57
C LYS A 114 -9.03 13.89 18.16
N ALA A 115 -9.15 13.88 19.45
CA ALA A 115 -10.40 14.10 20.16
C ALA A 115 -10.11 14.66 21.56
N ASP A 116 -10.98 15.56 22.08
CA ASP A 116 -10.85 16.18 23.40
C ASP A 116 -9.43 16.73 23.67
N ASP A 117 -8.85 17.41 22.65
CA ASP A 117 -7.48 17.95 22.64
C ASP A 117 -6.37 16.93 22.90
N LYS A 118 -6.63 15.66 22.71
CA LYS A 118 -5.67 14.56 22.82
C LYS A 118 -5.46 13.88 21.47
N TYR A 119 -4.30 13.28 21.31
CA TYR A 119 -3.97 12.46 20.12
C TYR A 119 -4.00 10.99 20.50
N PHE A 120 -4.90 10.23 19.85
CA PHE A 120 -5.07 8.79 20.04
C PHE A 120 -4.36 8.06 18.93
N VAL A 121 -3.37 7.23 19.29
CA VAL A 121 -2.52 6.48 18.37
C VAL A 121 -2.95 5.02 18.42
N GLY A 122 -3.71 4.60 17.41
CA GLY A 122 -4.10 3.21 17.21
C GLY A 122 -3.14 2.50 16.28
N ILE A 123 -2.70 1.31 16.65
CA ILE A 123 -1.75 0.51 15.89
C ILE A 123 -2.27 -0.92 15.77
N GLY A 124 -2.27 -1.44 14.54
CA GLY A 124 -2.55 -2.84 14.24
C GLY A 124 -1.35 -3.48 13.55
N ILE A 125 -0.83 -4.58 14.09
CA ILE A 125 0.34 -5.28 13.56
C ILE A 125 0.02 -6.76 13.38
N ASN A 126 0.33 -7.31 12.23
CA ASN A 126 0.29 -8.74 11.99
C ASN A 126 1.52 -9.42 12.61
N ILE A 127 1.35 -10.13 13.71
CA ILE A 127 2.47 -10.78 14.45
C ILE A 127 2.42 -12.30 14.28
N ASN A 128 1.58 -12.97 15.07
CA ASN A 128 1.45 -14.42 15.11
C ASN A 128 0.23 -14.93 14.32
N ASN A 129 -0.58 -14.02 13.80
CA ASN A 129 -1.85 -14.36 13.14
C ASN A 129 -1.63 -15.01 11.77
N ILE A 130 -2.57 -15.89 11.42
CA ILE A 130 -2.68 -16.46 10.09
C ILE A 130 -3.51 -15.52 9.23
N LEU A 131 -2.94 -15.07 8.13
CA LEU A 131 -3.63 -14.19 7.19
C LEU A 131 -4.57 -15.00 6.28
N PRO A 132 -5.79 -14.51 6.01
CA PRO A 132 -6.67 -15.08 4.98
C PRO A 132 -6.00 -15.11 3.60
N ASN A 133 -6.36 -16.10 2.79
CA ASN A 133 -5.77 -16.27 1.46
C ASN A 133 -5.93 -15.03 0.57
N GLU A 134 -7.05 -14.31 0.72
CA GLU A 134 -7.41 -13.12 -0.05
C GLU A 134 -6.44 -11.94 0.16
N VAL A 135 -5.75 -11.90 1.29
CA VAL A 135 -4.84 -10.80 1.64
C VAL A 135 -3.37 -11.20 1.73
N LYS A 136 -3.01 -12.48 1.64
CA LYS A 136 -1.62 -12.96 1.76
C LYS A 136 -0.63 -12.31 0.78
N ASN A 137 -1.13 -11.82 -0.35
CA ASN A 137 -0.30 -11.20 -1.38
C ASN A 137 -0.03 -9.71 -1.11
N VAL A 138 -0.84 -9.07 -0.25
CA VAL A 138 -0.72 -7.65 0.06
C VAL A 138 -0.40 -7.38 1.53
N ALA A 139 -0.56 -8.38 2.38
CA ALA A 139 -0.24 -8.32 3.80
C ALA A 139 0.69 -9.46 4.21
N ILE A 140 1.40 -9.28 5.32
CA ILE A 140 2.36 -10.24 5.86
C ILE A 140 2.27 -10.23 7.37
N SER A 141 2.52 -11.38 8.04
CA SER A 141 2.72 -11.45 9.48
C SER A 141 4.17 -11.78 9.80
N LEU A 142 4.64 -11.34 10.97
CA LEU A 142 6.01 -11.56 11.39
C LEU A 142 6.32 -13.05 11.50
N ASN A 143 5.39 -13.82 12.10
CA ASN A 143 5.48 -15.28 12.17
C ASN A 143 5.62 -15.93 10.77
N SER A 144 4.90 -15.44 9.76
CA SER A 144 4.96 -16.02 8.40
C SER A 144 6.33 -15.87 7.74
N VAL A 145 7.14 -14.90 8.16
CA VAL A 145 8.51 -14.68 7.67
C VAL A 145 9.52 -15.48 8.45
N THR A 146 9.41 -15.47 9.77
CA THR A 146 10.46 -15.95 10.67
C THR A 146 10.20 -17.36 11.20
N GLN A 147 8.96 -17.84 11.08
CA GLN A 147 8.48 -19.10 11.68
C GLN A 147 8.60 -19.11 13.23
N LYS A 148 8.71 -17.93 13.86
CA LYS A 148 8.78 -17.77 15.30
C LYS A 148 7.46 -17.29 15.87
N THR A 149 7.19 -17.57 17.13
CA THR A 149 6.08 -16.99 17.90
C THR A 149 6.64 -15.92 18.83
N TYR A 150 5.98 -14.78 18.87
CA TYR A 150 6.44 -13.61 19.64
C TYR A 150 5.51 -13.30 20.79
N ASP A 151 6.06 -12.75 21.87
CA ASP A 151 5.27 -12.13 22.93
C ASP A 151 4.70 -10.77 22.42
N ILE A 152 3.40 -10.71 22.28
CA ILE A 152 2.70 -9.52 21.77
C ILE A 152 2.82 -8.37 22.76
N ASP A 153 2.78 -8.64 24.06
CA ASP A 153 2.89 -7.61 25.10
C ASP A 153 4.27 -6.95 25.07
N GLU A 154 5.34 -7.74 24.89
CA GLU A 154 6.71 -7.24 24.75
C GLU A 154 6.84 -6.31 23.53
N ILE A 155 6.28 -6.71 22.39
CA ILE A 155 6.26 -5.87 21.19
C ILE A 155 5.52 -4.55 21.42
N ILE A 156 4.33 -4.60 22.02
CA ILE A 156 3.52 -3.41 22.32
C ILE A 156 4.30 -2.45 23.23
N LEU A 157 4.86 -2.96 24.31
CA LEU A 157 5.62 -2.15 25.28
C LEU A 157 6.87 -1.53 24.64
N SER A 158 7.60 -2.31 23.84
CA SER A 158 8.77 -1.82 23.10
C SER A 158 8.39 -0.64 22.19
N ILE A 159 7.31 -0.76 21.41
CA ILE A 159 6.86 0.27 20.47
C ILE A 159 6.41 1.54 21.20
N VAL A 160 5.62 1.42 22.27
CA VAL A 160 5.12 2.60 22.99
C VAL A 160 6.25 3.31 23.74
N THR A 161 7.27 2.57 24.20
CA THR A 161 8.49 3.15 24.77
C THR A 161 9.24 3.95 23.72
N GLU A 162 9.51 3.38 22.53
CA GLU A 162 10.14 4.11 21.42
C GLU A 162 9.36 5.35 21.03
N PHE A 163 8.03 5.23 20.93
CA PHE A 163 7.18 6.37 20.58
C PHE A 163 7.32 7.51 21.60
N SER A 164 7.32 7.19 22.91
CA SER A 164 7.45 8.20 23.96
C SER A 164 8.80 8.93 23.89
N GLU A 165 9.89 8.21 23.56
CA GLU A 165 11.20 8.83 23.40
C GLU A 165 11.28 9.70 22.14
N LEU A 166 10.70 9.26 21.03
CA LEU A 166 10.66 10.03 19.79
C LEU A 166 9.78 11.29 19.91
N VAL A 167 8.67 11.22 20.65
CA VAL A 167 7.84 12.41 20.95
C VAL A 167 8.65 13.43 21.77
N LYS A 168 9.39 13.01 22.79
CA LYS A 168 10.28 13.89 23.54
C LYS A 168 11.34 14.54 22.62
N LYS A 169 11.93 13.80 21.70
CA LYS A 169 12.85 14.35 20.69
C LYS A 169 12.16 15.40 19.79
N LEU A 170 10.95 15.08 19.28
CA LEU A 170 10.16 16.02 18.49
C LEU A 170 9.90 17.33 19.26
N GLU A 171 9.44 17.22 20.51
CA GLU A 171 9.15 18.36 21.36
C GLU A 171 10.38 19.17 21.80
N ASN A 172 11.56 18.57 21.75
CA ASN A 172 12.84 19.24 21.99
C ASN A 172 13.50 19.79 20.71
N GLY A 173 12.78 19.78 19.57
CA GLY A 173 13.25 20.34 18.30
C GLY A 173 14.16 19.44 17.47
N SER A 174 14.30 18.14 17.82
CA SER A 174 15.14 17.17 17.07
C SER A 174 14.37 16.52 15.89
N TRP A 175 13.44 17.26 15.28
CA TRP A 175 12.67 16.74 14.14
C TRP A 175 13.55 16.27 12.97
N ASN A 176 14.63 16.99 12.67
CA ASN A 176 15.51 16.64 11.55
C ASN A 176 16.19 15.27 11.70
N GLU A 177 16.46 14.82 12.93
CA GLU A 177 17.01 13.48 13.17
C GLU A 177 15.95 12.42 12.84
N ILE A 178 14.71 12.62 13.30
CA ILE A 178 13.58 11.70 13.02
C ILE A 178 13.30 11.69 11.52
N LEU A 179 13.31 12.84 10.86
CA LEU A 179 13.08 12.97 9.41
C LEU A 179 14.15 12.25 8.59
N SER A 180 15.42 12.34 9.01
CA SER A 180 16.50 11.59 8.36
C SER A 180 16.24 10.09 8.40
N GLU A 181 15.87 9.56 9.56
CA GLU A 181 15.54 8.15 9.74
C GLU A 181 14.30 7.74 8.91
N ILE A 182 13.26 8.57 8.87
CA ILE A 182 12.08 8.33 8.03
C ILE A 182 12.49 8.21 6.56
N ASN A 183 13.35 9.09 6.06
CA ASN A 183 13.77 9.09 4.66
C ASN A 183 14.69 7.90 4.30
N GLU A 184 15.46 7.38 5.24
CA GLU A 184 16.23 6.15 5.08
C GLU A 184 15.31 4.91 5.00
N LEU A 185 14.21 4.93 5.76
CA LEU A 185 13.22 3.86 5.81
C LEU A 185 12.14 3.98 4.73
N ASN A 186 12.14 5.04 3.92
CA ASN A 186 11.06 5.36 2.99
C ASN A 186 10.88 4.30 1.90
N TYR A 187 9.79 3.55 1.99
CA TYR A 187 9.40 2.51 1.03
C TYR A 187 9.13 3.03 -0.37
N LEU A 188 8.66 4.28 -0.47
CA LEU A 188 8.25 4.87 -1.75
C LEU A 188 9.38 5.56 -2.49
N LYS A 189 10.52 5.82 -1.84
CA LYS A 189 11.62 6.59 -2.42
C LYS A 189 12.05 6.04 -3.79
N ASP A 190 12.09 6.93 -4.77
CA ASP A 190 12.44 6.71 -6.17
C ASP A 190 11.55 5.70 -6.92
N LYS A 191 10.41 5.32 -6.32
CA LYS A 191 9.38 4.53 -7.00
C LYS A 191 8.40 5.43 -7.74
N GLN A 192 8.00 5.00 -8.91
CA GLN A 192 6.86 5.58 -9.58
C GLN A 192 5.57 5.16 -8.88
N ILE A 193 4.74 6.13 -8.52
CA ILE A 193 3.49 5.90 -7.79
C ILE A 193 2.34 6.68 -8.41
N THR A 194 1.14 6.18 -8.20
CA THR A 194 -0.09 6.96 -8.41
C THR A 194 -0.63 7.40 -7.06
N LEU A 195 -0.65 8.70 -6.80
CA LEU A 195 -1.25 9.28 -5.60
C LEU A 195 -2.67 9.76 -5.91
N LYS A 196 -3.65 9.26 -5.17
CA LYS A 196 -5.04 9.74 -5.21
C LYS A 196 -5.24 10.79 -4.11
N ILE A 197 -5.77 11.97 -4.51
CA ILE A 197 -6.12 13.07 -3.62
C ILE A 197 -7.54 13.48 -4.01
N ASP A 198 -8.51 13.14 -3.16
CA ASP A 198 -9.94 13.29 -3.45
C ASP A 198 -10.30 12.64 -4.80
N GLU A 199 -10.82 13.40 -5.76
CA GLU A 199 -11.17 12.91 -7.10
C GLU A 199 -10.01 13.00 -8.13
N LYS A 200 -8.85 13.53 -7.73
CA LYS A 200 -7.68 13.67 -8.60
C LYS A 200 -6.67 12.58 -8.35
N THR A 201 -5.93 12.22 -9.39
CA THR A 201 -4.77 11.33 -9.28
C THR A 201 -3.56 11.97 -9.93
N VAL A 202 -2.41 11.80 -9.28
CA VAL A 202 -1.10 12.25 -9.76
C VAL A 202 -0.23 11.02 -9.97
N LEU A 203 0.35 10.87 -11.16
CA LEU A 203 1.38 9.89 -11.45
C LEU A 203 2.72 10.60 -11.43
N GLY A 204 3.68 10.09 -10.65
CA GLY A 204 5.01 10.68 -10.54
C GLY A 204 5.96 9.80 -9.76
N ILE A 205 7.20 10.26 -9.61
CA ILE A 205 8.24 9.55 -8.87
C ILE A 205 8.27 10.11 -7.45
N ALA A 206 7.98 9.26 -6.47
CA ALA A 206 8.08 9.63 -5.06
C ALA A 206 9.54 9.90 -4.69
N LYS A 207 9.77 10.98 -3.98
CA LYS A 207 11.08 11.39 -3.49
C LYS A 207 11.15 11.26 -1.97
N ASN A 208 11.65 12.27 -1.31
CA ASN A 208 11.77 12.29 0.15
C ASN A 208 10.44 12.72 0.81
N ILE A 209 10.41 12.61 2.11
CA ILE A 209 9.46 13.29 2.96
C ILE A 209 10.13 14.59 3.39
N ASP A 210 9.45 15.72 3.21
CA ASP A 210 9.99 17.06 3.50
C ASP A 210 9.92 17.42 4.99
N SER A 211 10.44 18.63 5.33
CA SER A 211 10.48 19.13 6.71
C SER A 211 9.11 19.26 7.37
N ASP A 212 8.04 19.38 6.59
CA ASP A 212 6.67 19.46 7.11
C ASP A 212 5.99 18.06 7.19
N GLY A 213 6.72 16.99 6.83
CA GLY A 213 6.20 15.63 6.82
C GLY A 213 5.38 15.28 5.57
N ARG A 214 5.46 16.12 4.52
CA ARG A 214 4.75 15.92 3.25
C ARG A 214 5.55 15.02 2.32
N LEU A 215 4.87 14.20 1.52
CA LEU A 215 5.51 13.41 0.47
C LEU A 215 5.85 14.30 -0.72
N GLU A 216 7.08 14.27 -1.14
CA GLU A 216 7.56 14.89 -2.38
C GLU A 216 7.33 13.93 -3.55
N ILE A 217 6.71 14.44 -4.62
CA ILE A 217 6.53 13.70 -5.87
C ILE A 217 7.05 14.55 -7.03
N LEU A 218 7.97 14.00 -7.81
CA LEU A 218 8.44 14.58 -9.06
C LEU A 218 7.47 14.19 -10.18
N TYR A 219 6.77 15.18 -10.74
CA TYR A 219 5.99 15.05 -11.97
C TYR A 219 5.99 16.39 -12.73
N ASP A 220 5.81 16.33 -14.04
CA ASP A 220 5.90 17.50 -14.94
C ASP A 220 7.22 18.30 -14.77
N ASN A 221 8.34 17.58 -14.45
CA ASN A 221 9.68 18.10 -14.19
C ASN A 221 9.80 19.01 -12.95
N GLU A 222 8.81 19.01 -12.05
CA GLU A 222 8.79 19.78 -10.82
C GLU A 222 8.50 18.90 -9.61
N ILE A 223 9.01 19.29 -8.44
CA ILE A 223 8.73 18.63 -7.16
C ILE A 223 7.49 19.26 -6.56
N HIS A 224 6.51 18.43 -6.28
CA HIS A 224 5.27 18.81 -5.62
C HIS A 224 5.16 18.13 -4.25
N HIS A 225 4.52 18.82 -3.28
CA HIS A 225 4.44 18.42 -1.87
C HIS A 225 3.01 18.06 -1.47
N PHE A 226 2.82 16.89 -0.90
CA PHE A 226 1.49 16.37 -0.56
C PHE A 226 1.39 16.03 0.93
N SER A 227 0.48 16.69 1.65
CA SER A 227 0.19 16.41 3.07
C SER A 227 -0.80 15.25 3.24
N ILE A 228 -1.63 15.00 2.23
CA ILE A 228 -2.67 13.97 2.22
C ILE A 228 -2.64 13.21 0.89
N GLY A 229 -3.10 11.99 0.92
CA GLY A 229 -3.25 11.18 -0.29
C GLY A 229 -3.33 9.70 0.03
N GLU A 230 -3.63 8.92 -0.98
CA GLU A 230 -3.59 7.47 -0.95
C GLU A 230 -2.73 6.99 -2.12
N VAL A 231 -1.64 6.31 -1.79
CA VAL A 231 -0.83 5.65 -2.81
C VAL A 231 -1.59 4.44 -3.30
N LEU A 232 -2.09 4.54 -4.51
CA LEU A 232 -2.86 3.46 -5.14
C LEU A 232 -1.95 2.28 -5.48
N LYS A 233 -2.57 1.12 -5.67
CA LYS A 233 -1.88 -0.02 -6.26
C LYS A 233 -1.39 0.34 -7.66
N GLU A 234 -0.21 -0.13 -8.02
CA GLU A 234 0.33 0.07 -9.36
C GLU A 234 -0.60 -0.61 -10.38
N ARG A 235 -1.09 0.17 -11.33
CA ARG A 235 -1.94 -0.34 -12.40
C ARG A 235 -1.09 -0.96 -13.48
N VAL A 236 -1.58 -2.06 -14.05
CA VAL A 236 -0.90 -2.75 -15.16
C VAL A 236 -1.89 -2.96 -16.29
N VAL A 237 -1.64 -2.32 -17.42
CA VAL A 237 -2.39 -2.60 -18.66
C VAL A 237 -1.97 -3.99 -19.16
N THR A 238 -2.88 -4.95 -19.04
CA THR A 238 -2.62 -6.35 -19.36
C THR A 238 -3.31 -6.71 -20.67
N VAL A 239 -2.51 -7.03 -21.67
CA VAL A 239 -3.00 -7.47 -22.99
C VAL A 239 -3.58 -8.86 -22.84
N LEU A 240 -4.84 -9.02 -23.24
CA LEU A 240 -5.55 -10.28 -23.23
C LEU A 240 -5.68 -10.86 -24.63
N THR A 241 -5.54 -12.16 -24.67
CA THR A 241 -5.76 -13.00 -25.85
C THR A 241 -6.86 -14.02 -25.54
N ASN A 242 -7.25 -14.83 -26.52
CA ASN A 242 -8.16 -15.94 -26.34
C ASN A 242 -7.56 -17.15 -25.56
N GLU A 243 -6.29 -17.05 -25.15
CA GLU A 243 -5.62 -18.10 -24.41
C GLU A 243 -5.83 -17.98 -22.89
N ASN A 244 -5.88 -19.13 -22.22
CA ASN A 244 -6.01 -19.19 -20.78
C ASN A 244 -4.83 -18.53 -20.05
N SER A 245 -3.63 -18.59 -20.62
CA SER A 245 -2.40 -17.99 -20.07
C SER A 245 -2.53 -16.48 -19.83
N SER A 246 -3.30 -15.76 -20.66
CA SER A 246 -3.54 -14.32 -20.45
C SER A 246 -4.45 -14.05 -19.23
N LEU A 247 -5.43 -14.90 -18.96
CA LEU A 247 -6.28 -14.83 -17.78
C LEU A 247 -5.51 -15.22 -16.51
N GLU A 248 -4.66 -16.25 -16.60
CA GLU A 248 -3.77 -16.65 -15.50
C GLU A 248 -2.79 -15.52 -15.14
N ASN A 249 -2.31 -14.80 -16.13
CA ASN A 249 -1.46 -13.63 -15.91
C ASN A 249 -2.20 -12.47 -15.20
N LEU A 250 -3.46 -12.19 -15.56
CA LEU A 250 -4.30 -11.24 -14.82
C LEU A 250 -4.44 -11.65 -13.36
N GLU A 251 -4.75 -12.91 -13.12
CA GLU A 251 -4.90 -13.44 -11.75
C GLU A 251 -3.57 -13.34 -10.98
N ARG A 252 -2.46 -13.70 -11.62
CA ARG A 252 -1.11 -13.59 -11.06
C ARG A 252 -0.78 -12.16 -10.64
N LEU A 253 -0.99 -11.18 -11.54
CA LEU A 253 -0.75 -9.77 -11.24
C LEU A 253 -1.61 -9.29 -10.07
N LYS A 254 -2.89 -9.67 -10.05
CA LYS A 254 -3.77 -9.34 -8.93
C LYS A 254 -3.31 -9.98 -7.61
N LYS A 255 -2.89 -11.25 -7.65
CA LYS A 255 -2.28 -11.96 -6.51
C LYS A 255 -0.99 -11.29 -6.02
N LEU A 256 -0.20 -10.71 -6.91
CA LEU A 256 1.00 -9.94 -6.57
C LEU A 256 0.70 -8.52 -6.03
N GLY A 257 -0.59 -8.14 -5.94
CA GLY A 257 -1.00 -6.88 -5.35
C GLY A 257 -1.12 -5.72 -6.32
N TYR A 258 -0.96 -5.94 -7.62
CA TYR A 258 -1.22 -4.96 -8.67
C TYR A 258 -2.72 -4.73 -8.88
N ASP A 259 -3.07 -3.66 -9.62
CA ASP A 259 -4.42 -3.37 -10.12
C ASP A 259 -4.43 -3.60 -11.64
N PRO A 260 -4.56 -4.87 -12.10
CA PRO A 260 -4.50 -5.17 -13.52
C PRO A 260 -5.77 -4.67 -14.23
N ILE A 261 -5.57 -4.19 -15.46
CA ILE A 261 -6.63 -3.75 -16.37
C ILE A 261 -6.53 -4.64 -17.60
N GLY A 262 -7.50 -5.53 -17.78
CA GLY A 262 -7.56 -6.41 -18.94
C GLY A 262 -7.97 -5.63 -20.18
N VAL A 263 -7.16 -5.67 -21.23
CA VAL A 263 -7.47 -5.09 -22.53
C VAL A 263 -7.44 -6.19 -23.58
N TYR A 264 -8.61 -6.53 -24.10
CA TYR A 264 -8.78 -7.57 -25.13
C TYR A 264 -8.84 -6.94 -26.51
N PHE A 265 -7.88 -7.28 -27.33
CA PHE A 265 -7.83 -6.85 -28.73
C PHE A 265 -8.49 -7.92 -29.61
N PHE A 266 -9.47 -7.54 -30.42
CA PHE A 266 -10.24 -8.44 -31.25
C PHE A 266 -10.45 -7.89 -32.65
N ASP A 267 -10.67 -8.78 -33.62
CA ASP A 267 -11.02 -8.45 -35.01
C ASP A 267 -12.39 -9.01 -35.39
N SER A 268 -12.72 -8.91 -36.67
CA SER A 268 -13.99 -9.43 -37.23
C SER A 268 -14.16 -10.95 -37.14
N ASN A 269 -13.09 -11.69 -36.84
CA ASN A 269 -13.07 -13.15 -36.71
C ASN A 269 -13.04 -13.62 -35.26
N ALA A 270 -13.15 -12.69 -34.29
CA ALA A 270 -13.10 -13.03 -32.88
C ALA A 270 -14.25 -13.95 -32.46
N ASN A 271 -13.93 -15.00 -31.74
CA ASN A 271 -14.90 -15.92 -31.20
C ASN A 271 -15.69 -15.29 -30.04
N GLN A 272 -17.02 -15.30 -30.15
CA GLN A 272 -17.90 -14.76 -29.11
C GLN A 272 -17.81 -15.52 -27.78
N ASP A 273 -17.57 -16.84 -27.83
CA ASP A 273 -17.43 -17.68 -26.64
C ASP A 273 -16.18 -17.29 -25.83
N ASP A 274 -15.05 -17.01 -26.53
CA ASP A 274 -13.83 -16.54 -25.89
C ASP A 274 -14.02 -15.17 -25.23
N LEU A 275 -14.70 -14.26 -25.91
CA LEU A 275 -15.02 -12.95 -25.36
C LEU A 275 -15.89 -13.08 -24.09
N GLN A 276 -16.96 -13.89 -24.15
CA GLN A 276 -17.83 -14.12 -23.00
C GLN A 276 -17.08 -14.74 -21.82
N LYS A 277 -16.16 -15.66 -22.08
CA LYS A 277 -15.28 -16.25 -21.06
C LYS A 277 -14.42 -15.20 -20.37
N ILE A 278 -13.78 -14.31 -21.13
CA ILE A 278 -12.96 -13.21 -20.60
C ILE A 278 -13.80 -12.25 -19.79
N GLU A 279 -14.98 -11.87 -20.28
CA GLU A 279 -15.93 -10.99 -19.58
C GLU A 279 -16.37 -11.59 -18.23
N ASN A 280 -16.76 -12.85 -18.21
CA ASN A 280 -17.16 -13.54 -17.00
C ASN A 280 -16.01 -13.60 -15.99
N PHE A 281 -14.81 -14.00 -16.43
CA PHE A 281 -13.64 -14.07 -15.58
C PHE A 281 -13.29 -12.71 -14.96
N THR A 282 -13.26 -11.65 -15.77
CA THR A 282 -12.91 -10.31 -15.29
C THR A 282 -13.97 -9.75 -14.35
N PHE A 283 -15.25 -10.01 -14.62
CA PHE A 283 -16.36 -9.63 -13.74
C PHE A 283 -16.30 -10.33 -12.37
N GLU A 284 -16.17 -11.67 -12.36
CA GLU A 284 -16.07 -12.48 -11.12
C GLU A 284 -14.86 -12.06 -10.28
N ASN A 285 -13.74 -11.76 -10.93
CA ASN A 285 -12.52 -11.32 -10.27
C ASN A 285 -12.48 -9.82 -9.99
N LYS A 286 -13.52 -9.04 -10.30
CA LYS A 286 -13.57 -7.57 -10.13
C LYS A 286 -12.34 -6.91 -10.76
N ILE A 287 -12.00 -7.30 -11.99
CA ILE A 287 -10.92 -6.72 -12.80
C ILE A 287 -11.56 -5.80 -13.83
N LYS A 288 -11.00 -4.61 -13.98
CA LYS A 288 -11.45 -3.69 -15.02
C LYS A 288 -11.12 -4.25 -16.39
N PHE A 289 -12.10 -4.18 -17.31
CA PHE A 289 -12.00 -4.81 -18.62
C PHE A 289 -12.35 -3.82 -19.73
N GLU A 290 -11.58 -3.84 -20.80
CA GLU A 290 -11.78 -3.05 -22.01
C GLU A 290 -11.70 -3.95 -23.25
N LYS A 291 -12.49 -3.61 -24.25
CA LYS A 291 -12.51 -4.28 -25.56
C LYS A 291 -12.06 -3.29 -26.64
N VAL A 292 -11.18 -3.75 -27.53
CA VAL A 292 -10.58 -2.94 -28.58
C VAL A 292 -10.67 -3.67 -29.90
N PHE A 293 -11.42 -3.09 -30.83
CA PHE A 293 -11.46 -3.59 -32.19
C PHE A 293 -10.18 -3.16 -32.93
N MET A 294 -9.61 -4.11 -33.68
CA MET A 294 -8.47 -3.89 -34.56
C MET A 294 -8.78 -4.46 -35.96
N GLU A 295 -8.45 -3.70 -37.00
CA GLU A 295 -8.75 -4.13 -38.37
C GLU A 295 -8.01 -5.42 -38.77
N ASN A 296 -6.80 -5.61 -38.26
CA ASN A 296 -5.96 -6.77 -38.58
C ASN A 296 -5.78 -7.79 -37.45
N GLY A 297 -6.49 -7.62 -36.32
CA GLY A 297 -6.46 -8.52 -35.16
C GLY A 297 -5.05 -8.80 -34.60
N LEU A 298 -5.01 -9.52 -33.48
CA LEU A 298 -3.80 -10.16 -32.96
C LEU A 298 -3.75 -11.60 -33.57
N LYS A 299 -3.33 -11.75 -34.84
CA LYS A 299 -3.31 -13.04 -35.52
C LYS A 299 -2.06 -13.83 -35.20
N ASN A 300 -2.24 -15.07 -34.71
CA ASN A 300 -1.26 -16.13 -34.72
C ASN A 300 -1.35 -16.85 -36.10
N GLU A 301 -0.88 -16.27 -37.16
CA GLU A 301 -0.65 -17.01 -38.38
C GLU A 301 0.86 -17.27 -38.55
N GLY A 302 1.22 -18.52 -38.34
CA GLY A 302 2.48 -19.21 -38.60
C GLY A 302 3.70 -18.37 -38.97
N GLU A 303 4.76 -18.49 -38.19
CA GLU A 303 6.17 -18.12 -38.47
C GLU A 303 6.52 -16.67 -38.85
N ASN A 304 5.61 -15.70 -38.85
CA ASN A 304 5.94 -14.30 -39.14
C ASN A 304 5.57 -13.30 -38.02
N GLU A 305 6.56 -12.67 -37.53
CA GLU A 305 6.88 -11.66 -36.52
C GLU A 305 5.99 -10.41 -36.35
N ASN A 306 4.73 -10.32 -36.77
CA ASN A 306 4.04 -9.03 -36.86
C ASN A 306 2.80 -8.87 -36.02
N LEU A 307 2.73 -9.47 -34.82
CA LEU A 307 1.64 -9.25 -33.86
C LEU A 307 1.64 -7.84 -33.26
N VAL A 308 2.80 -7.23 -33.12
CA VAL A 308 2.98 -5.88 -32.59
C VAL A 308 3.15 -4.89 -33.73
N ASN A 309 2.06 -4.39 -34.26
CA ASN A 309 2.05 -3.33 -35.29
C ASN A 309 1.92 -1.93 -34.64
N GLU A 310 1.95 -0.87 -35.43
CA GLU A 310 1.86 0.51 -34.97
C GLU A 310 0.50 0.78 -34.30
N GLU A 311 -0.59 0.30 -34.91
CA GLU A 311 -1.94 0.44 -34.37
C GLU A 311 -2.04 -0.16 -32.96
N PHE A 312 -1.48 -1.37 -32.75
CA PHE A 312 -1.43 -2.00 -31.42
C PHE A 312 -0.68 -1.13 -30.40
N LEU A 313 0.51 -0.64 -30.77
CA LEU A 313 1.31 0.20 -29.87
C LEU A 313 0.62 1.52 -29.52
N GLU A 314 -0.05 2.16 -30.49
CA GLU A 314 -0.86 3.36 -30.24
C GLU A 314 -2.02 3.08 -29.26
N LYS A 315 -2.71 1.94 -29.42
CA LYS A 315 -3.78 1.54 -28.51
C LYS A 315 -3.25 1.25 -27.10
N VAL A 316 -2.13 0.58 -26.97
CA VAL A 316 -1.48 0.35 -25.66
C VAL A 316 -1.12 1.68 -25.01
N ASP A 317 -0.52 2.62 -25.74
CA ASP A 317 -0.20 3.97 -25.24
C ASP A 317 -1.47 4.72 -24.80
N PHE A 318 -2.54 4.63 -25.59
CA PHE A 318 -3.83 5.19 -25.21
C PHE A 318 -4.33 4.67 -23.86
N PHE A 319 -4.26 3.35 -23.61
CA PHE A 319 -4.70 2.76 -22.36
C PHE A 319 -3.75 3.10 -21.21
N CYS A 320 -2.45 3.12 -21.44
CA CYS A 320 -1.49 3.59 -20.45
C CYS A 320 -1.79 5.02 -19.99
N LYS A 321 -2.07 5.92 -20.93
CA LYS A 321 -2.49 7.30 -20.63
C LYS A 321 -3.87 7.36 -19.94
N LYS A 322 -4.86 6.63 -20.46
CA LYS A 322 -6.23 6.56 -19.88
C LYS A 322 -6.20 6.13 -18.42
N TYR A 323 -5.38 5.14 -18.10
CA TYR A 323 -5.27 4.58 -16.76
C TYR A 323 -4.14 5.16 -15.92
N ARG A 324 -3.40 6.12 -16.47
CA ARG A 324 -2.26 6.77 -15.81
C ARG A 324 -1.31 5.74 -15.23
N THR A 325 -0.75 4.93 -16.08
CA THR A 325 0.26 3.92 -15.75
C THR A 325 1.32 3.87 -16.83
N ASN A 326 2.52 3.44 -16.46
CA ASN A 326 3.58 3.07 -17.40
C ASN A 326 3.87 1.57 -17.37
N CYS A 327 2.97 0.78 -16.78
CA CYS A 327 3.14 -0.65 -16.62
C CYS A 327 2.25 -1.39 -17.60
N ILE A 328 2.85 -2.24 -18.40
CA ILE A 328 2.17 -3.13 -19.32
C ILE A 328 2.51 -4.58 -19.03
N SER A 329 1.59 -5.48 -19.30
CA SER A 329 1.84 -6.91 -19.26
C SER A 329 1.30 -7.54 -20.53
N ILE A 330 2.12 -8.38 -21.16
CA ILE A 330 1.80 -9.13 -22.36
C ILE A 330 2.49 -10.49 -22.27
N GLU A 331 1.89 -11.51 -22.82
CA GLU A 331 2.50 -12.84 -22.83
C GLU A 331 3.85 -12.84 -23.58
N LYS A 332 4.81 -13.56 -23.02
CA LYS A 332 6.19 -13.58 -23.52
C LYS A 332 6.30 -13.93 -25.03
N LYS A 333 5.43 -14.77 -25.55
CA LYS A 333 5.41 -15.16 -26.98
C LYS A 333 5.10 -14.00 -27.94
N PHE A 334 4.48 -12.91 -27.43
CA PHE A 334 4.21 -11.69 -28.20
C PHE A 334 5.28 -10.62 -28.01
N THR A 335 6.32 -10.90 -27.22
CA THR A 335 7.42 -9.98 -26.98
C THR A 335 8.42 -10.08 -28.14
N ASN A 336 8.49 -9.05 -28.97
CA ASN A 336 9.43 -8.93 -30.06
C ASN A 336 10.28 -7.65 -29.93
N GLU A 337 11.27 -7.49 -30.80
CA GLU A 337 12.18 -6.35 -30.79
C GLU A 337 11.44 -5.01 -30.92
N LYS A 338 10.38 -4.94 -31.74
CA LYS A 338 9.57 -3.72 -31.91
C LYS A 338 8.86 -3.30 -30.61
N LEU A 339 8.31 -4.27 -29.89
CA LEU A 339 7.71 -3.99 -28.55
C LEU A 339 8.78 -3.57 -27.54
N LEU A 340 9.93 -4.24 -27.52
CA LEU A 340 11.00 -3.91 -26.59
C LEU A 340 11.54 -2.50 -26.83
N ASN A 341 11.79 -2.14 -28.09
CA ASN A 341 12.21 -0.78 -28.46
C ASN A 341 11.15 0.26 -28.08
N TYR A 342 9.87 -0.06 -28.26
CA TYR A 342 8.78 0.81 -27.87
C TYR A 342 8.71 0.99 -26.35
N VAL A 343 8.83 -0.09 -25.60
CA VAL A 343 8.85 -0.08 -24.13
C VAL A 343 10.00 0.80 -23.62
N GLU A 344 11.20 0.66 -24.19
CA GLU A 344 12.35 1.48 -23.83
C GLU A 344 12.13 2.95 -24.20
N MET A 345 11.70 3.24 -25.43
CA MET A 345 11.44 4.62 -25.90
C MET A 345 10.38 5.35 -25.06
N LYS A 346 9.38 4.63 -24.56
CA LYS A 346 8.27 5.19 -23.75
C LYS A 346 8.51 5.05 -22.25
N GLU A 347 9.65 4.57 -21.81
CA GLU A 347 9.96 4.31 -20.39
C GLU A 347 8.90 3.46 -19.68
N LEU A 348 8.34 2.48 -20.40
CA LEU A 348 7.34 1.58 -19.85
C LEU A 348 8.01 0.43 -19.08
N LYS A 349 7.31 -0.10 -18.08
CA LYS A 349 7.69 -1.32 -17.38
C LYS A 349 6.94 -2.51 -17.97
N LEU A 350 7.66 -3.52 -18.41
CA LEU A 350 7.08 -4.73 -18.97
C LEU A 350 7.03 -5.86 -17.93
N TYR A 351 5.83 -6.38 -17.68
CA TYR A 351 5.58 -7.55 -16.83
C TYR A 351 5.22 -8.75 -17.74
N ASN A 352 6.01 -9.80 -17.69
CA ASN A 352 5.80 -11.05 -18.45
C ASN A 352 5.44 -12.21 -17.53
#